data_9098d932fb17911008ff4f473a06a9ce
#
_entry.id   9098d932fb17911008ff4f473a06a9ce
#
_cell.length_a   1.000
_cell.length_b   1.000
_cell.length_c   1.000
_cell.angle_alpha   90.00
_cell.angle_beta   90.00
_cell.angle_gamma   90.00
#
_symmetry.space_group_name_H-M   'P 1'
#
loop_
_entity.id
_entity.type
_entity.pdbx_description
1 polymer ?
#
loop_
_entity_poly.entity_id
_entity_poly.type
_entity_poly.pdbx_seq_one_letter_code
_entity_poly.pdbx_strand_id
1 'polypeptide(L)'
;KNFVYNDQAESIFFNAYIDGKMVGRIQGILQHASNQKWNQKRVRFTRFDSIDNQDVANALFQAIEDWAISKGMDEVVGPLGYSDLEREGLLIEGFDQLSTFEEQYNYPYYQKLIENNGYVKEVDWLERKIYAPKEIDPKFEKLCSLIMRRYKLHFSEAKSTNEFIKKYADQFFEIVDSSYSELYQTVPFTEKTKKMMINNFKLIVDVKYVSLILDENDKVVCFALCFPSIAKPIQNAITLDFCDYYFDGKLQEKNGYVLNIAERANAIER
;
A
#
# COMPACT_ATOMS: atom_id res chain seq x y z
N LYS A 1 -11.55 -2.08 -18.94
CA LYS A 1 -11.81 -3.52 -19.29
C LYS A 1 -10.68 -4.46 -18.89
N ASN A 2 -9.46 -3.96 -18.57
CA ASN A 2 -8.27 -4.77 -18.22
C ASN A 2 -7.72 -4.39 -16.84
N PHE A 3 -8.59 -4.13 -15.87
CA PHE A 3 -8.13 -3.87 -14.51
C PHE A 3 -7.56 -5.15 -13.88
N VAL A 4 -6.45 -5.03 -13.17
CA VAL A 4 -5.63 -6.17 -12.71
C VAL A 4 -6.37 -7.12 -11.77
N TYR A 5 -7.31 -6.60 -10.99
CA TYR A 5 -8.09 -7.40 -10.02
C TYR A 5 -9.45 -7.91 -10.54
N ASN A 6 -9.80 -7.70 -11.84
CA ASN A 6 -11.10 -8.10 -12.37
C ASN A 6 -11.41 -9.61 -12.31
N ASP A 7 -10.40 -10.43 -12.12
CA ASP A 7 -10.52 -11.88 -11.94
C ASP A 7 -10.66 -12.32 -10.48
N GLN A 8 -10.44 -11.40 -9.55
CA GLN A 8 -10.49 -11.66 -8.10
C GLN A 8 -11.56 -10.86 -7.38
N ALA A 9 -12.05 -9.76 -7.97
CA ALA A 9 -12.92 -8.82 -7.28
C ALA A 9 -13.91 -8.12 -8.21
N GLU A 10 -15.06 -7.75 -7.63
CA GLU A 10 -16.01 -6.77 -8.18
C GLU A 10 -15.91 -5.48 -7.40
N SER A 11 -16.23 -4.35 -8.04
CA SER A 11 -16.27 -3.08 -7.33
C SER A 11 -17.33 -2.14 -7.86
N ILE A 12 -17.74 -1.22 -6.99
CA ILE A 12 -18.72 -0.17 -7.26
C ILE A 12 -18.25 1.15 -6.66
N PHE A 13 -18.64 2.27 -7.28
CA PHE A 13 -18.36 3.60 -6.77
C PHE A 13 -19.66 4.34 -6.54
N PHE A 14 -19.76 5.06 -5.42
CA PHE A 14 -20.83 5.97 -5.12
C PHE A 14 -20.29 7.36 -4.87
N ASN A 15 -20.99 8.37 -5.37
CA ASN A 15 -20.69 9.78 -5.15
C ASN A 15 -21.92 10.46 -4.55
N ALA A 16 -21.72 11.29 -3.54
CA ALA A 16 -22.73 12.13 -2.93
C ALA A 16 -22.67 13.55 -3.49
N TYR A 17 -23.81 14.14 -3.74
CA TYR A 17 -23.94 15.50 -4.28
C TYR A 17 -24.91 16.32 -3.44
N ILE A 18 -24.58 17.60 -3.20
CA ILE A 18 -25.46 18.62 -2.67
C ILE A 18 -25.47 19.79 -3.67
N ASP A 19 -26.65 20.20 -4.12
CA ASP A 19 -26.81 21.27 -5.10
C ASP A 19 -25.91 21.16 -6.34
N GLY A 20 -25.75 19.92 -6.84
CA GLY A 20 -24.91 19.62 -8.01
C GLY A 20 -23.41 19.61 -7.76
N LYS A 21 -22.94 19.86 -6.54
CA LYS A 21 -21.52 19.74 -6.15
C LYS A 21 -21.27 18.39 -5.51
N MET A 22 -20.21 17.70 -5.92
CA MET A 22 -19.76 16.48 -5.28
C MET A 22 -19.22 16.82 -3.88
N VAL A 23 -19.76 16.18 -2.86
CA VAL A 23 -19.45 16.41 -1.44
C VAL A 23 -18.90 15.16 -0.74
N GLY A 24 -18.91 14.04 -1.42
CA GLY A 24 -18.33 12.81 -0.89
C GLY A 24 -18.32 11.68 -1.92
N ARG A 25 -17.54 10.67 -1.65
CA ARG A 25 -17.43 9.45 -2.45
C ARG A 25 -17.04 8.26 -1.58
N ILE A 26 -17.35 7.07 -2.05
CA ILE A 26 -16.91 5.81 -1.46
C ILE A 26 -16.81 4.73 -2.54
N GLN A 27 -15.91 3.79 -2.38
CA GLN A 27 -15.81 2.61 -3.23
C GLN A 27 -16.10 1.36 -2.41
N GLY A 28 -16.95 0.48 -2.92
CA GLY A 28 -17.13 -0.88 -2.43
C GLY A 28 -16.34 -1.89 -3.26
N ILE A 29 -15.74 -2.86 -2.60
CA ILE A 29 -14.98 -3.95 -3.22
C ILE A 29 -15.45 -5.28 -2.64
N LEU A 30 -15.97 -6.16 -3.47
CA LEU A 30 -16.20 -7.56 -3.14
C LEU A 30 -14.99 -8.38 -3.58
N GLN A 31 -14.09 -8.67 -2.65
CA GLN A 31 -12.85 -9.40 -2.91
C GLN A 31 -13.09 -10.90 -2.70
N HIS A 32 -13.35 -11.62 -3.79
CA HIS A 32 -13.69 -13.04 -3.77
C HIS A 32 -12.58 -13.93 -3.19
N ALA A 33 -11.31 -13.66 -3.59
CA ALA A 33 -10.18 -14.45 -3.12
C ALA A 33 -9.95 -14.29 -1.62
N SER A 34 -10.15 -13.07 -1.07
CA SER A 34 -10.08 -12.84 0.37
C SER A 34 -11.21 -13.55 1.11
N ASN A 35 -12.46 -13.37 0.66
CA ASN A 35 -13.60 -14.02 1.29
C ASN A 35 -13.47 -15.55 1.29
N GLN A 36 -12.95 -16.12 0.22
CA GLN A 36 -12.68 -17.56 0.15
C GLN A 36 -11.56 -17.99 1.11
N LYS A 37 -10.44 -17.26 1.13
CA LYS A 37 -9.29 -17.55 1.99
C LYS A 37 -9.66 -17.51 3.46
N TRP A 38 -10.40 -16.48 3.87
CA TRP A 38 -10.74 -16.22 5.26
C TRP A 38 -12.08 -16.83 5.69
N ASN A 39 -12.79 -17.52 4.75
CA ASN A 39 -14.13 -18.07 4.97
C ASN A 39 -15.10 -17.01 5.52
N GLN A 40 -15.17 -15.85 4.85
CA GLN A 40 -15.93 -14.67 5.27
C GLN A 40 -16.89 -14.24 4.17
N LYS A 41 -17.87 -13.41 4.53
CA LYS A 41 -18.83 -12.78 3.61
C LYS A 41 -18.78 -11.27 3.77
N ARG A 42 -17.66 -10.67 3.34
CA ARG A 42 -17.38 -9.26 3.55
C ARG A 42 -17.30 -8.49 2.24
N VAL A 43 -17.84 -7.27 2.26
CA VAL A 43 -17.49 -6.20 1.32
C VAL A 43 -16.48 -5.29 1.99
N ARG A 44 -15.46 -4.88 1.26
CA ARG A 44 -14.51 -3.86 1.69
C ARG A 44 -15.01 -2.49 1.23
N PHE A 45 -14.90 -1.46 2.06
CA PHE A 45 -14.99 -0.09 1.59
C PHE A 45 -13.59 0.55 1.54
N THR A 46 -13.39 1.46 0.61
CA THR A 46 -12.16 2.24 0.44
C THR A 46 -12.46 3.58 -0.19
N ARG A 47 -11.46 4.44 -0.32
CA ARG A 47 -11.57 5.76 -0.97
C ARG A 47 -12.78 6.56 -0.47
N PHE A 48 -13.06 6.40 0.83
CA PHE A 48 -14.06 7.22 1.50
C PHE A 48 -13.52 8.62 1.67
N ASP A 49 -14.18 9.57 1.00
CA ASP A 49 -13.96 11.00 1.16
C ASP A 49 -15.30 11.69 1.39
N SER A 50 -15.37 12.55 2.37
CA SER A 50 -16.59 13.29 2.70
C SER A 50 -16.24 14.65 3.30
N ILE A 51 -17.09 15.66 3.03
CA ILE A 51 -17.11 16.84 3.88
C ILE A 51 -17.50 16.43 5.31
N ASP A 52 -17.22 17.28 6.30
CA ASP A 52 -17.65 17.05 7.70
C ASP A 52 -19.17 17.20 7.83
N ASN A 53 -19.88 16.20 7.34
CA ASN A 53 -21.34 16.12 7.35
C ASN A 53 -21.80 14.67 7.51
N GLN A 54 -22.49 14.40 8.61
CA GLN A 54 -22.93 13.04 8.94
C GLN A 54 -23.96 12.49 7.96
N ASP A 55 -24.85 13.31 7.41
CA ASP A 55 -25.86 12.84 6.45
C ASP A 55 -25.23 12.40 5.14
N VAL A 56 -24.16 13.07 4.71
CA VAL A 56 -23.37 12.65 3.54
C VAL A 56 -22.71 11.30 3.80
N ALA A 57 -22.07 11.12 4.96
CA ALA A 57 -21.47 9.87 5.35
C ALA A 57 -22.52 8.74 5.44
N ASN A 58 -23.64 8.99 6.10
CA ASN A 58 -24.75 8.03 6.24
C ASN A 58 -25.24 7.56 4.86
N ALA A 59 -25.45 8.46 3.91
CA ALA A 59 -25.90 8.10 2.57
C ALA A 59 -24.87 7.24 1.82
N LEU A 60 -23.58 7.54 1.96
CA LEU A 60 -22.49 6.77 1.32
C LEU A 60 -22.36 5.37 1.91
N PHE A 61 -22.38 5.25 3.25
CA PHE A 61 -22.30 3.95 3.92
C PHE A 61 -23.55 3.11 3.65
N GLN A 62 -24.76 3.71 3.70
CA GLN A 62 -26.00 3.01 3.35
C GLN A 62 -25.92 2.41 1.92
N ALA A 63 -25.39 3.16 0.96
CA ALA A 63 -25.25 2.67 -0.42
C ALA A 63 -24.28 1.47 -0.53
N ILE A 64 -23.20 1.45 0.25
CA ILE A 64 -22.28 0.30 0.33
C ILE A 64 -22.95 -0.90 1.00
N GLU A 65 -23.67 -0.68 2.09
CA GLU A 65 -24.38 -1.72 2.84
C GLU A 65 -25.49 -2.35 1.98
N ASP A 66 -26.28 -1.55 1.28
CA ASP A 66 -27.30 -2.04 0.35
C ASP A 66 -26.67 -2.88 -0.77
N TRP A 67 -25.54 -2.43 -1.30
CA TRP A 67 -24.80 -3.21 -2.29
C TRP A 67 -24.25 -4.51 -1.70
N ALA A 68 -23.69 -4.50 -0.49
CA ALA A 68 -23.20 -5.69 0.19
C ALA A 68 -24.34 -6.72 0.40
N ILE A 69 -25.51 -6.27 0.87
CA ILE A 69 -26.71 -7.10 1.02
C ILE A 69 -27.13 -7.70 -0.34
N SER A 70 -27.13 -6.91 -1.40
CA SER A 70 -27.47 -7.37 -2.76
C SER A 70 -26.54 -8.45 -3.29
N LYS A 71 -25.31 -8.50 -2.77
CA LYS A 71 -24.27 -9.50 -3.07
C LYS A 71 -24.30 -10.70 -2.12
N GLY A 72 -25.21 -10.74 -1.13
CA GLY A 72 -25.31 -11.79 -0.13
C GLY A 72 -24.19 -11.77 0.90
N MET A 73 -23.63 -10.58 1.14
CA MET A 73 -22.61 -10.35 2.16
C MET A 73 -23.27 -9.85 3.44
N ASP A 74 -22.67 -10.14 4.58
CA ASP A 74 -23.20 -9.88 5.93
C ASP A 74 -22.36 -8.83 6.69
N GLU A 75 -21.20 -8.47 6.19
CA GLU A 75 -20.31 -7.50 6.82
C GLU A 75 -19.73 -6.51 5.83
N VAL A 76 -19.48 -5.28 6.29
CA VAL A 76 -18.72 -4.25 5.58
C VAL A 76 -17.52 -3.88 6.44
N VAL A 77 -16.34 -3.92 5.88
CA VAL A 77 -15.06 -3.67 6.56
C VAL A 77 -14.21 -2.67 5.78
N GLY A 78 -13.43 -1.86 6.47
CA GLY A 78 -12.52 -0.92 5.79
C GLY A 78 -12.04 0.23 6.69
N PRO A 79 -11.27 1.14 6.13
CA PRO A 79 -10.85 1.21 4.71
C PRO A 79 -9.86 0.12 4.32
N LEU A 80 -10.16 -0.65 3.27
CA LEU A 80 -9.30 -1.69 2.72
C LEU A 80 -9.33 -1.67 1.19
N GLY A 81 -8.17 -1.77 0.55
CA GLY A 81 -8.04 -1.88 -0.90
C GLY A 81 -8.33 -3.27 -1.46
N TYR A 82 -7.97 -3.48 -2.72
CA TYR A 82 -8.08 -4.80 -3.37
C TYR A 82 -7.13 -5.84 -2.78
N SER A 83 -6.00 -5.39 -2.23
CA SER A 83 -5.04 -6.22 -1.49
C SER A 83 -4.46 -5.43 -0.32
N ASP A 84 -3.81 -6.12 0.58
CA ASP A 84 -3.03 -5.60 1.71
C ASP A 84 -1.79 -4.77 1.33
N LEU A 85 -1.50 -4.68 0.03
CA LEU A 85 -0.42 -3.84 -0.52
C LEU A 85 -0.91 -2.51 -1.10
N GLU A 86 -2.20 -2.22 -0.96
CA GLU A 86 -2.77 -0.91 -1.23
C GLU A 86 -2.92 -0.14 0.09
N ARG A 87 -3.16 1.17 -0.03
CA ARG A 87 -3.45 2.00 1.15
C ARG A 87 -4.67 1.49 1.87
N GLU A 88 -4.53 1.26 3.16
CA GLU A 88 -5.59 0.76 4.02
C GLU A 88 -5.57 1.44 5.40
N GLY A 89 -6.63 1.22 6.15
CA GLY A 89 -6.78 1.80 7.47
C GLY A 89 -7.29 3.24 7.47
N LEU A 90 -7.60 3.71 8.66
CA LEU A 90 -8.03 5.05 8.98
C LEU A 90 -7.02 5.69 9.93
N LEU A 91 -6.44 6.83 9.56
CA LEU A 91 -5.56 7.57 10.46
C LEU A 91 -6.37 8.07 11.65
N ILE A 92 -5.97 7.69 12.86
CA ILE A 92 -6.61 8.09 14.12
C ILE A 92 -5.65 8.84 15.07
N GLU A 93 -4.35 8.69 14.88
CA GLU A 93 -3.29 9.37 15.64
C GLU A 93 -2.17 9.82 14.71
N GLY A 94 -1.40 10.84 15.10
CA GLY A 94 -0.26 11.34 14.33
C GLY A 94 -0.62 12.26 13.17
N PHE A 95 -1.75 12.97 13.23
CA PHE A 95 -2.18 13.92 12.20
C PHE A 95 -1.18 15.05 11.92
N ASP A 96 -0.29 15.34 12.86
CA ASP A 96 0.79 16.32 12.77
C ASP A 96 2.07 15.76 12.16
N GLN A 97 2.11 14.45 11.87
CA GLN A 97 3.26 13.79 11.28
C GLN A 97 3.15 13.75 9.76
N LEU A 98 4.29 13.82 9.08
CA LEU A 98 4.36 13.62 7.64
C LEU A 98 4.17 12.13 7.35
N SER A 99 3.03 11.79 6.75
CA SER A 99 2.71 10.43 6.32
C SER A 99 3.73 9.93 5.29
N THR A 100 4.03 8.65 5.30
CA THR A 100 4.74 8.01 4.19
C THR A 100 3.83 7.98 2.95
N PHE A 101 4.39 7.79 1.76
CA PHE A 101 3.58 7.79 0.54
C PHE A 101 2.69 6.54 0.40
N GLU A 102 2.99 5.51 1.14
CA GLU A 102 2.23 4.25 1.17
C GLU A 102 1.01 4.34 2.09
N GLU A 103 1.04 5.25 3.08
CA GLU A 103 0.01 5.32 4.10
C GLU A 103 -1.19 6.18 3.67
N GLN A 104 -2.33 5.87 4.27
CA GLN A 104 -3.54 6.66 4.10
C GLN A 104 -3.52 7.87 5.03
N TYR A 105 -3.86 9.05 4.49
CA TYR A 105 -4.13 10.25 5.27
C TYR A 105 -5.60 10.64 5.14
N ASN A 106 -6.21 11.04 6.25
CA ASN A 106 -7.58 11.55 6.31
C ASN A 106 -7.71 12.63 7.40
N TYR A 107 -8.80 13.37 7.38
CA TYR A 107 -9.10 14.34 8.43
C TYR A 107 -9.57 13.67 9.73
N PRO A 108 -9.33 14.31 10.91
CA PRO A 108 -9.71 13.75 12.21
C PRO A 108 -11.21 13.43 12.35
N TYR A 109 -12.08 14.17 11.68
CA TYR A 109 -13.53 13.95 11.75
C TYR A 109 -14.00 12.65 11.07
N TYR A 110 -13.18 12.00 10.22
CA TYR A 110 -13.58 10.78 9.53
C TYR A 110 -13.89 9.65 10.49
N GLN A 111 -13.11 9.49 11.55
CA GLN A 111 -13.38 8.48 12.58
C GLN A 111 -14.80 8.61 13.12
N LYS A 112 -15.19 9.82 13.52
CA LYS A 112 -16.55 10.10 14.05
C LYS A 112 -17.64 9.81 13.02
N LEU A 113 -17.43 10.18 11.75
CA LEU A 113 -18.40 9.89 10.68
C LEU A 113 -18.62 8.39 10.50
N ILE A 114 -17.56 7.59 10.58
CA ILE A 114 -17.60 6.13 10.41
C ILE A 114 -18.25 5.47 11.64
N GLU A 115 -17.80 5.81 12.85
CA GLU A 115 -18.31 5.23 14.09
C GLU A 115 -19.80 5.56 14.33
N ASN A 116 -20.24 6.76 13.95
CA ASN A 116 -21.67 7.15 14.03
C ASN A 116 -22.57 6.35 13.05
N ASN A 117 -22.00 5.69 12.03
CA ASN A 117 -22.71 4.73 11.19
C ASN A 117 -22.75 3.30 11.80
N GLY A 118 -22.29 3.14 13.06
CA GLY A 118 -22.31 1.86 13.77
C GLY A 118 -21.09 0.97 13.52
N TYR A 119 -20.08 1.45 12.78
CA TYR A 119 -18.83 0.72 12.60
C TYR A 119 -18.01 0.72 13.90
N VAL A 120 -17.36 -0.38 14.17
CA VAL A 120 -16.48 -0.55 15.33
C VAL A 120 -15.08 -0.91 14.85
N LYS A 121 -14.08 -0.50 15.63
CA LYS A 121 -12.68 -0.83 15.33
C LYS A 121 -12.44 -2.33 15.44
N GLU A 122 -11.78 -2.92 14.43
CA GLU A 122 -11.46 -4.34 14.38
C GLU A 122 -9.96 -4.60 14.60
N VAL A 123 -9.08 -3.78 14.01
CA VAL A 123 -7.63 -3.97 14.07
C VAL A 123 -6.91 -2.63 14.15
N ASP A 124 -5.69 -2.63 14.69
CA ASP A 124 -4.77 -1.49 14.67
C ASP A 124 -3.53 -1.82 13.82
N TRP A 125 -3.09 -0.88 12.99
CA TRP A 125 -1.77 -0.85 12.38
C TRP A 125 -0.92 0.22 13.06
N LEU A 126 0.30 -0.13 13.44
CA LEU A 126 1.21 0.77 14.12
C LEU A 126 2.40 1.11 13.22
N GLU A 127 2.45 2.33 12.72
CA GLU A 127 3.66 2.85 12.08
C GLU A 127 4.72 3.20 13.14
N ARG A 128 5.96 2.78 12.90
CA ARG A 128 7.06 3.00 13.84
C ARG A 128 8.24 3.65 13.14
N LYS A 129 8.69 4.76 13.69
CA LYS A 129 9.94 5.40 13.28
C LYS A 129 11.11 4.76 14.04
N ILE A 130 11.99 4.12 13.30
CA ILE A 130 13.19 3.48 13.86
C ILE A 130 14.40 4.32 13.46
N TYR A 131 15.26 4.59 14.44
CA TYR A 131 16.52 5.30 14.21
C TYR A 131 17.67 4.28 14.16
N ALA A 132 18.53 4.41 13.15
CA ALA A 132 19.73 3.60 13.09
C ALA A 132 20.63 3.90 14.31
N PRO A 133 21.19 2.89 14.96
CA PRO A 133 22.15 3.09 16.04
C PRO A 133 23.40 3.77 15.49
N LYS A 134 24.07 4.60 16.33
CA LYS A 134 25.33 5.25 15.94
C LYS A 134 26.45 4.24 15.68
N GLU A 135 26.44 3.14 16.43
CA GLU A 135 27.39 2.04 16.30
C GLU A 135 26.63 0.72 16.39
N ILE A 136 27.08 -0.26 15.63
CA ILE A 136 26.52 -1.62 15.70
C ILE A 136 27.15 -2.33 16.90
N ASP A 137 26.33 -2.96 17.75
CA ASP A 137 26.82 -3.77 18.86
C ASP A 137 27.67 -4.94 18.31
N PRO A 138 28.95 -5.06 18.71
CA PRO A 138 29.82 -6.15 18.26
C PRO A 138 29.29 -7.57 18.58
N LYS A 139 28.45 -7.70 19.62
CA LYS A 139 27.79 -8.96 19.95
C LYS A 139 26.77 -9.34 18.89
N PHE A 140 26.05 -8.35 18.37
CA PHE A 140 25.08 -8.53 17.30
C PHE A 140 25.76 -8.95 15.99
N GLU A 141 26.84 -8.27 15.59
CA GLU A 141 27.65 -8.65 14.43
C GLU A 141 28.18 -10.08 14.53
N LYS A 142 28.71 -10.44 15.71
CA LYS A 142 29.22 -11.80 15.97
C LYS A 142 28.10 -12.84 15.85
N LEU A 143 26.92 -12.55 16.38
CA LEU A 143 25.75 -13.45 16.28
C LEU A 143 25.31 -13.60 14.84
N CYS A 144 25.15 -12.53 14.09
CA CYS A 144 24.81 -12.57 12.67
C CYS A 144 25.82 -13.41 11.88
N SER A 145 27.12 -13.18 12.07
CA SER A 145 28.17 -13.94 11.40
C SER A 145 28.13 -15.42 11.76
N LEU A 146 27.81 -15.76 13.00
CA LEU A 146 27.65 -17.16 13.43
C LEU A 146 26.46 -17.83 12.74
N ILE A 147 25.32 -17.14 12.66
CA ILE A 147 24.10 -17.62 12.01
C ILE A 147 24.36 -17.84 10.51
N MET A 148 24.91 -16.83 9.83
CA MET A 148 25.25 -16.91 8.40
C MET A 148 26.14 -18.13 8.11
N ARG A 149 27.18 -18.34 8.91
CA ARG A 149 28.09 -19.49 8.75
C ARG A 149 27.43 -20.81 9.10
N ARG A 150 26.65 -20.88 10.20
CA ARG A 150 26.03 -22.12 10.66
C ARG A 150 25.03 -22.67 9.65
N TYR A 151 24.25 -21.79 9.02
CA TYR A 151 23.22 -22.16 8.06
C TYR A 151 23.67 -21.99 6.62
N LYS A 152 24.96 -21.70 6.38
CA LYS A 152 25.56 -21.50 5.05
C LYS A 152 24.83 -20.46 4.22
N LEU A 153 24.42 -19.38 4.90
CA LEU A 153 23.68 -18.29 4.27
C LEU A 153 24.63 -17.29 3.62
N HIS A 154 24.15 -16.64 2.55
CA HIS A 154 24.88 -15.58 1.88
C HIS A 154 23.93 -14.52 1.35
N PHE A 155 24.46 -13.33 1.05
CA PHE A 155 23.68 -12.26 0.45
C PHE A 155 23.54 -12.43 -1.05
N SER A 156 22.43 -11.93 -1.61
CA SER A 156 22.23 -11.87 -3.05
C SER A 156 23.25 -10.93 -3.73
N GLU A 157 23.64 -11.28 -4.94
CA GLU A 157 24.59 -10.51 -5.75
C GLU A 157 23.93 -9.97 -7.01
N ALA A 158 22.94 -9.08 -6.87
CA ALA A 158 22.36 -8.38 -8.01
C ALA A 158 22.99 -7.00 -8.19
N LYS A 159 23.46 -6.70 -9.39
CA LYS A 159 24.12 -5.41 -9.74
C LYS A 159 23.15 -4.35 -10.24
N SER A 160 21.93 -4.74 -10.55
CA SER A 160 20.90 -3.83 -11.05
C SER A 160 19.51 -4.33 -10.69
N THR A 161 18.54 -3.41 -10.64
CA THR A 161 17.12 -3.74 -10.40
C THR A 161 16.59 -4.76 -11.41
N ASN A 162 16.98 -4.67 -12.68
CA ASN A 162 16.55 -5.64 -13.70
C ASN A 162 17.15 -7.04 -13.47
N GLU A 163 18.41 -7.11 -13.07
CA GLU A 163 19.05 -8.39 -12.72
C GLU A 163 18.41 -8.99 -11.47
N PHE A 164 18.16 -8.17 -10.44
CA PHE A 164 17.46 -8.57 -9.22
C PHE A 164 16.09 -9.18 -9.54
N ILE A 165 15.26 -8.48 -10.29
CA ILE A 165 13.93 -8.95 -10.68
C ILE A 165 14.03 -10.27 -11.45
N LYS A 166 14.92 -10.34 -12.43
CA LYS A 166 15.08 -11.55 -13.26
C LYS A 166 15.49 -12.79 -12.44
N LYS A 167 16.33 -12.60 -11.41
CA LYS A 167 16.87 -13.72 -10.61
C LYS A 167 15.94 -14.12 -9.46
N TYR A 168 15.27 -13.16 -8.82
CA TYR A 168 14.70 -13.38 -7.50
C TYR A 168 13.23 -13.03 -7.37
N ALA A 169 12.58 -12.41 -8.38
CA ALA A 169 11.20 -11.94 -8.21
C ALA A 169 10.22 -13.06 -7.84
N ASP A 170 10.31 -14.22 -8.49
CA ASP A 170 9.40 -15.34 -8.20
C ASP A 170 9.58 -15.83 -6.75
N GLN A 171 10.81 -16.05 -6.34
CA GLN A 171 11.14 -16.47 -4.96
C GLN A 171 10.78 -15.40 -3.93
N PHE A 172 10.91 -14.11 -4.29
CA PHE A 172 10.47 -13.01 -3.45
C PHE A 172 8.96 -13.07 -3.20
N PHE A 173 8.15 -13.26 -4.24
CA PHE A 173 6.70 -13.40 -4.08
C PHE A 173 6.32 -14.67 -3.31
N GLU A 174 7.02 -15.78 -3.51
CA GLU A 174 6.80 -17.01 -2.74
C GLU A 174 7.02 -16.81 -1.24
N ILE A 175 8.11 -16.12 -0.86
CA ILE A 175 8.40 -15.88 0.56
C ILE A 175 7.42 -14.85 1.15
N VAL A 176 6.99 -13.85 0.39
CA VAL A 176 5.96 -12.91 0.85
C VAL A 176 4.64 -13.64 1.06
N ASP A 177 4.14 -14.39 0.06
CA ASP A 177 2.90 -15.17 0.19
C ASP A 177 2.93 -16.12 1.40
N SER A 178 4.05 -16.82 1.61
CA SER A 178 4.18 -17.77 2.72
C SER A 178 4.28 -17.10 4.08
N SER A 179 5.06 -16.01 4.17
CA SER A 179 5.32 -15.32 5.45
C SER A 179 4.15 -14.42 5.89
N TYR A 180 3.38 -13.90 4.93
CA TYR A 180 2.28 -12.97 5.20
C TYR A 180 0.90 -13.64 5.12
N SER A 181 0.87 -14.95 4.86
CA SER A 181 -0.40 -15.70 4.70
C SER A 181 -1.37 -15.56 5.85
N GLU A 182 -0.87 -15.37 7.06
CA GLU A 182 -1.65 -15.25 8.28
C GLU A 182 -1.93 -13.79 8.69
N LEU A 183 -1.41 -12.81 7.94
CA LEU A 183 -1.69 -11.41 8.24
C LEU A 183 -3.11 -11.03 7.85
N TYR A 184 -3.68 -10.08 8.58
CA TYR A 184 -5.05 -9.65 8.46
C TYR A 184 -5.42 -9.29 7.02
N GLN A 185 -6.48 -9.93 6.51
CA GLN A 185 -7.11 -9.67 5.21
C GLN A 185 -6.19 -9.76 3.97
N THR A 186 -5.06 -10.46 4.07
CA THR A 186 -4.15 -10.67 2.95
C THR A 186 -4.83 -11.43 1.80
N VAL A 187 -4.42 -11.09 0.57
CA VAL A 187 -4.93 -11.68 -0.66
C VAL A 187 -3.77 -12.35 -1.41
N PRO A 188 -3.89 -13.61 -1.85
CA PRO A 188 -2.85 -14.29 -2.61
C PRO A 188 -2.52 -13.57 -3.91
N PHE A 189 -1.24 -13.55 -4.28
CA PHE A 189 -0.80 -12.99 -5.55
C PHE A 189 -1.27 -13.82 -6.74
N THR A 190 -1.72 -13.13 -7.79
CA THR A 190 -1.88 -13.70 -9.13
C THR A 190 -0.70 -13.28 -10.01
N GLU A 191 -0.51 -13.96 -11.13
CA GLU A 191 0.50 -13.55 -12.11
C GLU A 191 0.29 -12.12 -12.62
N LYS A 192 -0.95 -11.65 -12.69
CA LYS A 192 -1.26 -10.27 -13.07
C LYS A 192 -0.83 -9.28 -11.99
N THR A 193 -1.12 -9.57 -10.73
CA THR A 193 -0.73 -8.70 -9.60
C THR A 193 0.78 -8.69 -9.41
N LYS A 194 1.46 -9.83 -9.50
CA LYS A 194 2.93 -9.91 -9.52
C LYS A 194 3.54 -9.03 -10.61
N LYS A 195 3.04 -9.15 -11.85
CA LYS A 195 3.52 -8.34 -12.97
C LYS A 195 3.31 -6.85 -12.76
N MET A 196 2.15 -6.46 -12.23
CA MET A 196 1.87 -5.07 -11.86
C MET A 196 2.88 -4.56 -10.83
N MET A 197 3.10 -5.31 -9.75
CA MET A 197 4.04 -4.95 -8.69
C MET A 197 5.48 -4.83 -9.22
N ILE A 198 5.93 -5.78 -10.03
CA ILE A 198 7.25 -5.71 -10.66
C ILE A 198 7.41 -4.42 -11.47
N ASN A 199 6.39 -4.02 -12.22
CA ASN A 199 6.43 -2.78 -12.99
C ASN A 199 6.46 -1.53 -12.10
N ASN A 200 5.73 -1.54 -10.99
CA ASN A 200 5.76 -0.46 -10.01
C ASN A 200 7.11 -0.39 -9.30
N PHE A 201 7.65 -1.52 -8.86
CA PHE A 201 8.96 -1.59 -8.20
C PHE A 201 10.10 -1.08 -9.08
N LYS A 202 10.07 -1.33 -10.37
CA LYS A 202 11.08 -0.79 -11.31
C LYS A 202 11.20 0.73 -11.27
N LEU A 203 10.16 1.43 -10.84
CA LEU A 203 10.13 2.89 -10.78
C LEU A 203 10.74 3.45 -9.49
N ILE A 204 10.71 2.71 -8.39
CA ILE A 204 11.06 3.22 -7.06
C ILE A 204 12.16 2.44 -6.35
N VAL A 205 12.43 1.20 -6.77
CA VAL A 205 13.41 0.32 -6.11
C VAL A 205 14.81 0.51 -6.70
N ASP A 206 15.76 0.81 -5.81
CA ASP A 206 17.20 0.76 -6.10
C ASP A 206 17.79 -0.44 -5.34
N VAL A 207 18.51 -1.32 -6.05
CA VAL A 207 19.08 -2.54 -5.47
C VAL A 207 19.99 -2.32 -4.27
N LYS A 208 20.56 -1.13 -4.11
CA LYS A 208 21.38 -0.79 -2.93
C LYS A 208 20.58 -0.74 -1.63
N TYR A 209 19.24 -0.64 -1.70
CA TYR A 209 18.32 -0.64 -0.56
C TYR A 209 17.54 -1.94 -0.42
N VAL A 210 17.89 -2.95 -1.22
CA VAL A 210 17.28 -4.28 -1.17
C VAL A 210 18.32 -5.29 -0.72
N SER A 211 17.96 -6.12 0.24
CA SER A 211 18.83 -7.20 0.70
C SER A 211 18.04 -8.51 0.71
N LEU A 212 18.58 -9.53 0.05
CA LEU A 212 18.11 -10.90 0.18
C LEU A 212 19.19 -11.74 0.84
N ILE A 213 18.75 -12.66 1.69
CA ILE A 213 19.59 -13.73 2.22
C ILE A 213 19.16 -15.03 1.55
N LEU A 214 20.14 -15.75 1.04
CA LEU A 214 19.99 -16.99 0.32
C LEU A 214 20.59 -18.14 1.13
N ASP A 215 20.04 -19.34 0.98
CA ASP A 215 20.65 -20.57 1.52
C ASP A 215 21.74 -21.12 0.57
N GLU A 216 22.32 -22.25 0.93
CA GLU A 216 23.36 -22.92 0.15
C GLU A 216 22.93 -23.38 -1.25
N ASN A 217 21.62 -23.37 -1.56
CA ASN A 217 21.05 -23.73 -2.86
C ASN A 217 20.53 -22.50 -3.64
N ASP A 218 20.95 -21.30 -3.26
CA ASP A 218 20.48 -20.03 -3.82
C ASP A 218 18.96 -19.78 -3.65
N LYS A 219 18.34 -20.41 -2.65
CA LYS A 219 16.94 -20.16 -2.32
C LYS A 219 16.81 -18.96 -1.37
N VAL A 220 15.91 -18.04 -1.68
CA VAL A 220 15.60 -16.88 -0.82
C VAL A 220 14.96 -17.37 0.49
N VAL A 221 15.58 -17.03 1.61
CA VAL A 221 15.10 -17.37 2.96
C VAL A 221 14.74 -16.15 3.81
N CYS A 222 15.22 -14.97 3.42
CA CYS A 222 14.89 -13.72 4.08
C CYS A 222 15.06 -12.55 3.11
N PHE A 223 14.27 -11.48 3.30
CA PHE A 223 14.45 -10.25 2.54
C PHE A 223 14.27 -9.01 3.41
N ALA A 224 14.90 -7.93 3.00
CA ALA A 224 14.61 -6.58 3.41
C ALA A 224 14.47 -5.70 2.17
N LEU A 225 13.35 -5.04 2.04
CA LEU A 225 13.06 -4.10 0.98
C LEU A 225 12.90 -2.72 1.60
N CYS A 226 13.81 -1.82 1.26
CA CYS A 226 13.75 -0.43 1.68
C CYS A 226 13.79 0.48 0.46
N PHE A 227 13.22 1.65 0.59
CA PHE A 227 13.33 2.71 -0.40
C PHE A 227 13.35 4.07 0.30
N PRO A 228 13.96 5.10 -0.33
CA PRO A 228 13.97 6.44 0.21
C PRO A 228 12.54 6.95 0.40
N SER A 229 12.28 7.67 1.50
CA SER A 229 10.99 8.32 1.67
C SER A 229 10.80 9.39 0.60
N ILE A 230 9.73 9.28 -0.17
CA ILE A 230 9.30 10.28 -1.15
C ILE A 230 8.15 11.15 -0.63
N ALA A 231 7.81 11.04 0.65
CA ALA A 231 6.69 11.76 1.25
C ALA A 231 6.81 13.29 1.10
N LYS A 232 7.96 13.87 1.44
CA LYS A 232 8.19 15.30 1.32
C LYS A 232 8.26 15.77 -0.15
N PRO A 233 8.94 15.07 -1.07
CA PRO A 233 8.85 15.35 -2.50
C PRO A 233 7.41 15.34 -3.03
N ILE A 234 6.59 14.37 -2.65
CA ILE A 234 5.18 14.30 -3.08
C ILE A 234 4.38 15.48 -2.50
N GLN A 235 4.57 15.81 -1.21
CA GLN A 235 3.91 16.96 -0.59
C GLN A 235 4.27 18.27 -1.29
N ASN A 236 5.50 18.40 -1.76
CA ASN A 236 6.02 19.57 -2.48
C ASN A 236 5.88 19.44 -4.00
N ALA A 237 5.20 18.41 -4.52
CA ALA A 237 5.12 18.11 -5.96
C ALA A 237 4.44 19.20 -6.82
N ILE A 238 3.87 20.22 -6.20
CA ILE A 238 3.36 21.43 -6.86
C ILE A 238 4.50 22.37 -7.27
N THR A 239 5.72 22.13 -6.80
CA THR A 239 6.91 22.91 -7.07
C THR A 239 7.98 22.07 -7.79
N LEU A 240 8.89 22.72 -8.50
CA LEU A 240 10.02 22.06 -9.16
C LEU A 240 10.97 21.31 -8.20
N ASP A 241 10.83 21.56 -6.91
CA ASP A 241 11.60 20.92 -5.83
C ASP A 241 11.41 19.38 -5.78
N PHE A 242 10.32 18.86 -6.34
CA PHE A 242 10.10 17.42 -6.43
C PHE A 242 11.24 16.71 -7.16
N CYS A 243 11.69 17.28 -8.29
CA CYS A 243 12.75 16.71 -9.09
C CYS A 243 14.09 16.73 -8.38
N ASP A 244 14.41 17.86 -7.76
CA ASP A 244 15.68 18.05 -7.05
C ASP A 244 15.76 17.16 -5.82
N TYR A 245 14.64 16.91 -5.17
CA TYR A 245 14.57 16.11 -3.95
C TYR A 245 14.65 14.61 -4.19
N TYR A 246 13.95 14.13 -5.21
CA TYR A 246 13.83 12.70 -5.48
C TYR A 246 14.92 12.17 -6.41
N PHE A 247 15.34 13.00 -7.36
CA PHE A 247 16.27 12.60 -8.40
C PHE A 247 17.64 13.28 -8.31
N ASP A 248 17.91 13.98 -7.20
CA ASP A 248 19.18 14.69 -6.96
C ASP A 248 19.54 15.63 -8.13
N GLY A 249 18.57 16.38 -8.60
CA GLY A 249 18.71 17.32 -9.72
C GLY A 249 19.02 16.69 -11.08
N LYS A 250 19.02 15.36 -11.19
CA LYS A 250 19.37 14.64 -12.42
C LYS A 250 18.22 14.46 -13.39
N LEU A 251 16.99 14.50 -12.91
CA LEU A 251 15.77 14.45 -13.73
C LEU A 251 15.22 15.86 -13.89
N GLN A 252 16.03 16.67 -14.50
CA GLN A 252 15.66 18.03 -14.81
C GLN A 252 14.67 18.08 -15.97
N GLU A 253 14.09 19.24 -16.17
CA GLU A 253 13.14 19.76 -17.17
C GLU A 253 12.98 19.01 -18.51
N LYS A 254 13.90 18.13 -18.86
CA LYS A 254 13.90 17.36 -20.11
C LYS A 254 13.22 15.99 -20.02
N ASN A 255 12.84 15.55 -18.85
CA ASN A 255 12.24 14.25 -18.65
C ASN A 255 10.73 14.41 -18.42
N GLY A 256 9.95 14.28 -19.48
CA GLY A 256 8.49 14.48 -19.50
C GLY A 256 7.68 13.71 -18.43
N TYR A 257 8.36 12.95 -17.61
CA TYR A 257 7.78 12.21 -16.48
C TYR A 257 7.32 13.14 -15.35
N VAL A 258 8.06 14.17 -15.04
CA VAL A 258 7.78 15.12 -13.96
C VAL A 258 6.69 16.09 -14.37
N LEU A 259 6.74 16.58 -15.62
CA LEU A 259 5.69 17.39 -16.22
C LEU A 259 4.33 16.67 -16.22
N ASN A 260 4.31 15.37 -16.49
CA ASN A 260 3.08 14.56 -16.45
C ASN A 260 2.49 14.41 -15.04
N ILE A 261 3.29 14.40 -13.98
CA ILE A 261 2.81 14.36 -12.59
C ILE A 261 2.24 15.73 -12.20
N ALA A 262 2.92 16.81 -12.55
CA ALA A 262 2.47 18.17 -12.30
C ALA A 262 1.19 18.51 -13.11
N GLU A 263 1.09 18.07 -14.35
CA GLU A 263 -0.10 18.22 -15.18
C GLU A 263 -1.29 17.43 -14.63
N ARG A 264 -1.06 16.24 -14.09
CA ARG A 264 -2.12 15.45 -13.44
C ARG A 264 -2.56 16.07 -12.10
N ALA A 265 -1.65 16.62 -11.31
CA ALA A 265 -2.00 17.35 -10.10
C ALA A 265 -2.87 18.57 -10.43
N ASN A 266 -2.51 19.35 -11.44
CA ASN A 266 -3.29 20.50 -11.92
C ASN A 266 -4.63 20.12 -12.57
N ALA A 267 -4.78 18.89 -13.08
CA ALA A 267 -6.03 18.38 -13.64
C ALA A 267 -7.01 17.89 -12.56
N ILE A 268 -6.51 17.60 -11.36
CA ILE A 268 -7.35 17.21 -10.20
C ILE A 268 -7.90 18.44 -9.47
N GLU A 269 -7.24 19.60 -9.61
CA GLU A 269 -7.70 20.88 -9.05
C GLU A 269 -8.70 21.64 -9.94
N ARG A 270 -9.04 21.13 -11.12
CA ARG A 270 -10.05 21.68 -12.03
C ARG A 270 -11.29 20.76 -12.07
#